data_5ae5ee103e127993a971d9f265696d04
#
_entry.id   5ae5ee103e127993a971d9f265696d04
#
_cell.length_a   1.000
_cell.length_b   1.000
_cell.length_c   1.000
_cell.angle_alpha   90.00
_cell.angle_beta   90.00
_cell.angle_gamma   90.00
#
_symmetry.space_group_name_H-M   'P 1'
#
loop_
_entity.id
_entity.type
_entity.pdbx_description
1 polymer ?
#
loop_
_entity_poly.entity_id
_entity_poly.type
_entity_poly.pdbx_seq_one_letter_code
_entity_poly.pdbx_strand_id
1 'polypeptide(L)'
;MGQPLSVAFGIRQPKLDEPMRAFFAEAQPWAFILFREACVTRDQVRALCAELRASVSRDAIVWIDQEGGRVARLKPPEWPTWPPAAAYAERWMAKDPAVALLAAKLAYRLIADELKSIGVDGDFAPVLDVPAAGSDKIVGDRAFSSIPESASILARAALQGLHEGGVAGCIKHMPGHGRATADSHLALPRVCASEAELAADVLPFAQNADAEAAMTAHIVYEAWDPDRPATCSPMVIEQIIRGRIGFQGLLVSDDLDMKALQYALNGGLAQRAEAALSAGCDVVLQCSGVLKDMEETAKGCRVLESFSLVRAGAVESLAKRAPEPFDAESGWKRFRELLGTV
;
A
#
# COMPACT_ATOMS: atom_id res chain seq x y z
N MET A 1 8.46 -26.96 -1.15
CA MET A 1 8.03 -25.83 -2.00
C MET A 1 9.18 -24.83 -2.05
N GLY A 2 9.49 -24.25 -3.24
CA GLY A 2 10.52 -23.21 -3.35
C GLY A 2 10.11 -21.93 -2.63
N GLN A 3 11.09 -21.09 -2.28
CA GLN A 3 10.84 -19.78 -1.73
C GLN A 3 10.18 -18.88 -2.80
N PRO A 4 9.24 -17.98 -2.43
CA PRO A 4 8.58 -17.12 -3.39
C PRO A 4 9.53 -16.07 -3.97
N LEU A 5 9.25 -15.64 -5.20
CA LEU A 5 9.95 -14.54 -5.86
C LEU A 5 9.58 -13.20 -5.20
N SER A 6 10.53 -12.28 -5.07
CA SER A 6 10.37 -10.96 -4.42
C SER A 6 9.53 -9.97 -5.23
N VAL A 7 8.34 -10.38 -5.65
CA VAL A 7 7.43 -9.57 -6.48
C VAL A 7 5.97 -9.81 -6.14
N ALA A 8 5.16 -8.76 -6.26
CA ALA A 8 3.71 -8.83 -6.29
C ALA A 8 3.20 -8.36 -7.66
N PHE A 9 2.35 -9.16 -8.31
CA PHE A 9 1.81 -8.86 -9.63
C PHE A 9 0.38 -8.34 -9.58
N GLY A 10 0.12 -7.29 -10.36
CA GLY A 10 -1.20 -6.68 -10.51
C GLY A 10 -2.12 -7.51 -11.42
N ILE A 11 -3.34 -7.75 -10.96
CA ILE A 11 -4.37 -8.49 -11.67
C ILE A 11 -5.48 -7.52 -12.10
N ARG A 12 -5.71 -7.43 -13.41
CA ARG A 12 -6.72 -6.55 -14.01
C ARG A 12 -7.86 -7.28 -14.67
N GLN A 13 -7.77 -8.61 -14.82
CA GLN A 13 -8.84 -9.43 -15.36
C GLN A 13 -9.63 -10.16 -14.27
N PRO A 14 -10.95 -10.37 -14.46
CA PRO A 14 -11.81 -11.02 -13.45
C PRO A 14 -11.61 -12.53 -13.35
N LYS A 15 -10.78 -13.13 -14.20
CA LYS A 15 -10.46 -14.56 -14.23
C LYS A 15 -9.07 -14.77 -14.83
N LEU A 16 -8.30 -15.72 -14.31
CA LEU A 16 -7.02 -16.09 -14.90
C LEU A 16 -7.20 -16.84 -16.20
N ASP A 17 -6.43 -16.46 -17.22
CA ASP A 17 -6.24 -17.28 -18.42
C ASP A 17 -5.12 -18.31 -18.21
N GLU A 18 -5.02 -19.26 -19.12
CA GLU A 18 -4.03 -20.34 -19.00
C GLU A 18 -2.57 -19.86 -19.08
N PRO A 19 -2.19 -18.91 -19.97
CA PRO A 19 -0.83 -18.38 -19.99
C PRO A 19 -0.41 -17.74 -18.66
N MET A 20 -1.26 -16.92 -18.02
CA MET A 20 -0.97 -16.36 -16.71
C MET A 20 -0.87 -17.41 -15.62
N ARG A 21 -1.76 -18.39 -15.64
CA ARG A 21 -1.72 -19.49 -14.67
C ARG A 21 -0.41 -20.27 -14.76
N ALA A 22 0.04 -20.62 -15.98
CA ALA A 22 1.32 -21.28 -16.20
C ALA A 22 2.50 -20.44 -15.75
N PHE A 23 2.49 -19.14 -16.06
CA PHE A 23 3.53 -18.21 -15.63
C PHE A 23 3.60 -18.11 -14.09
N PHE A 24 2.48 -17.98 -13.38
CA PHE A 24 2.49 -17.89 -11.91
C PHE A 24 2.96 -19.19 -11.26
N ALA A 25 2.61 -20.35 -11.85
CA ALA A 25 3.11 -21.64 -11.40
C ALA A 25 4.64 -21.75 -11.48
N GLU A 26 5.26 -21.14 -12.51
CA GLU A 26 6.71 -21.11 -12.69
C GLU A 26 7.38 -20.01 -11.85
N ALA A 27 6.90 -18.76 -11.96
CA ALA A 27 7.52 -17.59 -11.34
C ALA A 27 7.36 -17.54 -9.82
N GLN A 28 6.29 -18.17 -9.25
CA GLN A 28 6.03 -18.21 -7.82
C GLN A 28 6.08 -16.82 -7.14
N PRO A 29 5.32 -15.79 -7.64
CA PRO A 29 5.34 -14.46 -7.02
C PRO A 29 4.93 -14.53 -5.55
N TRP A 30 5.49 -13.66 -4.69
CA TRP A 30 5.12 -13.62 -3.28
C TRP A 30 3.65 -13.30 -3.07
N ALA A 31 3.10 -12.34 -3.84
CA ALA A 31 1.75 -11.85 -3.66
C ALA A 31 1.10 -11.42 -4.98
N PHE A 32 -0.20 -11.10 -4.91
CA PHE A 32 -0.99 -10.54 -5.99
C PHE A 32 -1.69 -9.25 -5.55
N ILE A 33 -2.03 -8.37 -6.51
CA ILE A 33 -2.69 -7.08 -6.25
C ILE A 33 -3.91 -6.99 -7.14
N LEU A 34 -5.09 -6.81 -6.57
CA LEU A 34 -6.33 -6.67 -7.34
C LEU A 34 -6.55 -5.22 -7.75
N PHE A 35 -6.79 -5.02 -9.05
CA PHE A 35 -7.23 -3.74 -9.61
C PHE A 35 -8.73 -3.74 -9.87
N ARG A 36 -9.30 -2.55 -10.12
CA ARG A 36 -10.74 -2.39 -10.27
C ARG A 36 -11.35 -3.31 -11.33
N GLU A 37 -10.66 -3.48 -12.44
CA GLU A 37 -11.13 -4.29 -13.59
C GLU A 37 -11.27 -5.77 -13.22
N ALA A 38 -10.52 -6.23 -12.23
CA ALA A 38 -10.63 -7.57 -11.67
C ALA A 38 -11.77 -7.73 -10.65
N CYS A 39 -12.40 -6.63 -10.21
CA CYS A 39 -13.38 -6.64 -9.13
C CYS A 39 -14.79 -6.36 -9.67
N VAL A 40 -15.54 -7.41 -10.02
CA VAL A 40 -16.87 -7.31 -10.65
C VAL A 40 -17.99 -7.64 -9.66
N THR A 41 -17.94 -8.82 -9.02
CA THR A 41 -18.87 -9.22 -7.97
C THR A 41 -18.14 -9.91 -6.82
N ARG A 42 -18.75 -9.98 -5.65
CA ARG A 42 -18.15 -10.61 -4.45
C ARG A 42 -17.77 -12.07 -4.71
N ASP A 43 -18.65 -12.85 -5.31
CA ASP A 43 -18.41 -14.27 -5.59
C ASP A 43 -17.32 -14.46 -6.65
N GLN A 44 -17.29 -13.59 -7.65
CA GLN A 44 -16.24 -13.63 -8.68
C GLN A 44 -14.86 -13.29 -8.08
N VAL A 45 -14.74 -12.26 -7.23
CA VAL A 45 -13.46 -11.90 -6.59
C VAL A 45 -13.00 -13.02 -5.66
N ARG A 46 -13.91 -13.64 -4.91
CA ARG A 46 -13.59 -14.81 -4.06
C ARG A 46 -13.03 -15.97 -4.89
N ALA A 47 -13.67 -16.27 -6.02
CA ALA A 47 -13.19 -17.30 -6.95
C ALA A 47 -11.81 -16.95 -7.52
N LEU A 48 -11.61 -15.69 -7.94
CA LEU A 48 -10.31 -15.21 -8.45
C LEU A 48 -9.19 -15.34 -7.40
N CYS A 49 -9.43 -14.94 -6.15
CA CYS A 49 -8.46 -15.10 -5.06
C CYS A 49 -8.09 -16.58 -4.85
N ALA A 50 -9.08 -17.50 -4.94
CA ALA A 50 -8.82 -18.92 -4.86
C ALA A 50 -8.00 -19.43 -6.06
N GLU A 51 -8.31 -18.98 -7.28
CA GLU A 51 -7.53 -19.32 -8.49
C GLU A 51 -6.08 -18.84 -8.41
N LEU A 52 -5.84 -17.62 -7.91
CA LEU A 52 -4.51 -17.05 -7.72
C LEU A 52 -3.67 -17.90 -6.74
N ARG A 53 -4.22 -18.28 -5.60
CA ARG A 53 -3.55 -19.16 -4.64
C ARG A 53 -3.29 -20.54 -5.19
N ALA A 54 -4.26 -21.11 -5.92
CA ALA A 54 -4.12 -22.41 -6.58
C ALA A 54 -3.00 -22.41 -7.63
N SER A 55 -2.83 -21.30 -8.39
CA SER A 55 -1.81 -21.18 -9.42
C SER A 55 -0.39 -21.29 -8.89
N VAL A 56 -0.14 -20.88 -7.65
CA VAL A 56 1.16 -20.96 -6.97
C VAL A 56 1.23 -22.11 -5.94
N SER A 57 0.18 -22.91 -5.81
CA SER A 57 0.06 -24.00 -4.83
C SER A 57 0.43 -23.57 -3.40
N ARG A 58 0.12 -22.32 -3.04
CA ARG A 58 0.49 -21.68 -1.78
C ARG A 58 -0.61 -20.69 -1.39
N ASP A 59 -0.78 -20.48 -0.09
CA ASP A 59 -1.67 -19.45 0.45
C ASP A 59 -1.03 -18.05 0.31
N ALA A 60 -0.90 -17.59 -0.95
CA ALA A 60 -0.30 -16.32 -1.29
C ALA A 60 -1.19 -15.15 -0.86
N ILE A 61 -0.57 -14.07 -0.38
CA ILE A 61 -1.25 -12.84 0.00
C ILE A 61 -1.88 -12.16 -1.21
N VAL A 62 -3.12 -11.71 -1.06
CA VAL A 62 -3.81 -10.88 -2.05
C VAL A 62 -4.03 -9.48 -1.47
N TRP A 63 -3.49 -8.48 -2.16
CA TRP A 63 -3.56 -7.07 -1.80
C TRP A 63 -4.58 -6.31 -2.65
N ILE A 64 -4.99 -5.14 -2.15
CA ILE A 64 -5.83 -4.19 -2.87
C ILE A 64 -5.49 -2.76 -2.45
N ASP A 65 -5.89 -1.74 -3.24
CA ASP A 65 -5.96 -0.34 -2.80
C ASP A 65 -7.41 0.00 -2.46
N GLN A 66 -7.75 0.00 -1.20
CA GLN A 66 -9.07 0.37 -0.70
C GLN A 66 -8.95 1.50 0.34
N GLU A 67 -8.26 2.59 -0.04
CA GLU A 67 -8.02 3.75 0.82
C GLU A 67 -9.32 4.47 1.23
N GLY A 68 -10.33 4.40 0.38
CA GLY A 68 -11.52 5.23 0.39
C GLY A 68 -11.43 6.40 -0.60
N GLY A 69 -12.51 7.18 -0.70
CA GLY A 69 -12.59 8.30 -1.65
C GLY A 69 -12.34 7.86 -3.09
N ARG A 70 -11.48 8.59 -3.78
CA ARG A 70 -11.14 8.34 -5.20
C ARG A 70 -10.28 7.08 -5.41
N VAL A 71 -9.48 6.69 -4.41
CA VAL A 71 -8.63 5.48 -4.47
C VAL A 71 -9.33 4.33 -3.74
N ALA A 72 -10.17 3.65 -4.48
CA ALA A 72 -10.87 2.45 -4.07
C ALA A 72 -11.08 1.55 -5.30
N ARG A 73 -10.84 0.24 -5.15
CA ARG A 73 -11.08 -0.73 -6.22
C ARG A 73 -12.49 -1.32 -6.13
N LEU A 74 -12.97 -1.53 -4.91
CA LEU A 74 -14.32 -2.00 -4.63
C LEU A 74 -15.27 -0.79 -4.60
N LYS A 75 -16.22 -0.74 -5.55
CA LYS A 75 -17.11 0.42 -5.75
C LYS A 75 -18.57 -0.01 -5.97
N PRO A 76 -19.54 0.90 -5.78
CA PRO A 76 -20.93 0.62 -6.11
C PRO A 76 -21.14 0.13 -7.56
N PRO A 77 -22.21 -0.63 -7.81
CA PRO A 77 -23.30 -1.00 -6.88
C PRO A 77 -22.98 -2.16 -5.94
N GLU A 78 -21.93 -2.95 -6.19
CA GLU A 78 -21.63 -4.17 -5.43
C GLU A 78 -21.08 -3.88 -4.02
N TRP A 79 -20.33 -2.79 -3.86
CA TRP A 79 -19.70 -2.40 -2.59
C TRP A 79 -20.09 -0.97 -2.18
N PRO A 80 -20.00 -0.66 -0.88
CA PRO A 80 -20.31 0.68 -0.38
C PRO A 80 -19.28 1.71 -0.85
N THR A 81 -19.67 3.00 -0.79
CA THR A 81 -18.76 4.13 -0.96
C THR A 81 -18.14 4.48 0.39
N TRP A 82 -16.83 4.68 0.40
CA TRP A 82 -16.09 5.12 1.58
C TRP A 82 -15.68 6.59 1.44
N PRO A 83 -15.71 7.39 2.51
CA PRO A 83 -15.18 8.75 2.48
C PRO A 83 -13.65 8.73 2.25
N PRO A 84 -13.08 9.82 1.71
CA PRO A 84 -11.63 9.98 1.67
C PRO A 84 -11.06 10.17 3.08
N ALA A 85 -9.76 9.88 3.27
CA ALA A 85 -9.11 9.96 4.57
C ALA A 85 -9.19 11.37 5.20
N ALA A 86 -9.08 12.44 4.41
CA ALA A 86 -9.21 13.83 4.88
C ALA A 86 -10.54 14.09 5.63
N ALA A 87 -11.62 13.41 5.24
CA ALA A 87 -12.94 13.63 5.83
C ALA A 87 -12.97 13.36 7.34
N TYR A 88 -12.12 12.47 7.86
CA TYR A 88 -12.07 12.15 9.28
C TYR A 88 -11.49 13.31 10.10
N ALA A 89 -10.39 13.91 9.63
CA ALA A 89 -9.80 15.06 10.30
C ALA A 89 -10.65 16.33 10.14
N GLU A 90 -11.08 16.64 8.92
CA GLU A 90 -11.86 17.84 8.60
C GLU A 90 -13.15 17.92 9.41
N ARG A 91 -13.80 16.77 9.63
CA ARG A 91 -15.09 16.72 10.28
C ARG A 91 -15.02 16.81 11.80
N TRP A 92 -14.03 16.19 12.44
CA TRP A 92 -14.02 16.01 13.88
C TRP A 92 -12.75 16.43 14.60
N MET A 93 -11.58 16.43 13.94
CA MET A 93 -10.30 16.57 14.66
C MET A 93 -10.23 17.85 15.51
N ALA A 94 -10.79 18.95 15.02
CA ALA A 94 -10.82 20.20 15.76
C ALA A 94 -11.92 20.30 16.84
N LYS A 95 -12.94 19.42 16.77
CA LYS A 95 -14.11 19.45 17.66
C LYS A 95 -14.05 18.35 18.71
N ASP A 96 -13.81 17.14 18.27
CA ASP A 96 -13.73 15.94 19.10
C ASP A 96 -12.76 14.93 18.46
N PRO A 97 -11.47 14.98 18.81
CA PRO A 97 -10.47 14.06 18.29
C PRO A 97 -10.81 12.57 18.56
N ALA A 98 -11.48 12.26 19.68
CA ALA A 98 -11.84 10.89 19.99
C ALA A 98 -12.86 10.33 18.99
N VAL A 99 -13.79 11.17 18.55
CA VAL A 99 -14.77 10.80 17.48
C VAL A 99 -14.06 10.62 16.16
N ALA A 100 -13.07 11.46 15.81
CA ALA A 100 -12.27 11.32 14.59
C ALA A 100 -11.55 9.95 14.55
N LEU A 101 -10.88 9.59 15.65
CA LEU A 101 -10.17 8.32 15.79
C LEU A 101 -11.12 7.11 15.72
N LEU A 102 -12.25 7.20 16.43
CA LEU A 102 -13.26 6.15 16.41
C LEU A 102 -13.83 5.94 14.99
N ALA A 103 -14.13 7.03 14.28
CA ALA A 103 -14.67 6.97 12.93
C ALA A 103 -13.67 6.36 11.94
N ALA A 104 -12.40 6.78 12.01
CA ALA A 104 -11.34 6.21 11.18
C ALA A 104 -11.15 4.70 11.48
N LYS A 105 -10.99 4.32 12.76
CA LYS A 105 -10.85 2.92 13.16
C LYS A 105 -12.03 2.06 12.70
N LEU A 106 -13.25 2.53 12.91
CA LEU A 106 -14.45 1.80 12.54
C LEU A 106 -14.60 1.65 11.01
N ALA A 107 -14.26 2.68 10.24
CA ALA A 107 -14.27 2.60 8.78
C ALA A 107 -13.33 1.50 8.29
N TYR A 108 -12.08 1.50 8.73
CA TYR A 108 -11.10 0.51 8.30
C TYR A 108 -11.36 -0.89 8.88
N ARG A 109 -12.03 -1.00 10.03
CA ARG A 109 -12.52 -2.28 10.52
C ARG A 109 -13.62 -2.86 9.62
N LEU A 110 -14.54 -2.02 9.15
CA LEU A 110 -15.59 -2.42 8.20
C LEU A 110 -15.02 -2.73 6.81
N ILE A 111 -14.03 -1.97 6.34
CA ILE A 111 -13.28 -2.28 5.11
C ILE A 111 -12.62 -3.66 5.24
N ALA A 112 -11.97 -3.94 6.36
CA ALA A 112 -11.33 -5.23 6.60
C ALA A 112 -12.33 -6.40 6.56
N ASP A 113 -13.52 -6.23 7.13
CA ASP A 113 -14.59 -7.23 7.07
C ASP A 113 -15.02 -7.53 5.62
N GLU A 114 -15.19 -6.49 4.82
CA GLU A 114 -15.45 -6.61 3.38
C GLU A 114 -14.32 -7.36 2.66
N LEU A 115 -13.07 -6.97 2.88
CA LEU A 115 -11.90 -7.56 2.22
C LEU A 115 -11.74 -9.04 2.57
N LYS A 116 -11.85 -9.40 3.84
CA LYS A 116 -11.79 -10.81 4.29
C LYS A 116 -12.90 -11.66 3.68
N SER A 117 -14.10 -11.10 3.55
CA SER A 117 -15.26 -11.82 3.00
C SER A 117 -15.05 -12.27 1.55
N ILE A 118 -14.16 -11.60 0.80
CA ILE A 118 -13.84 -11.89 -0.60
C ILE A 118 -12.46 -12.51 -0.79
N GLY A 119 -11.75 -12.81 0.29
CA GLY A 119 -10.44 -13.48 0.26
C GLY A 119 -9.26 -12.55 0.01
N VAL A 120 -9.40 -11.25 0.26
CA VAL A 120 -8.30 -10.27 0.24
C VAL A 120 -7.66 -10.18 1.62
N ASP A 121 -6.34 -10.14 1.69
CA ASP A 121 -5.55 -10.26 2.91
C ASP A 121 -4.87 -8.97 3.34
N GLY A 122 -4.63 -8.06 2.40
CA GLY A 122 -3.90 -6.81 2.66
C GLY A 122 -4.51 -5.62 1.94
N ASP A 123 -4.38 -4.45 2.56
CA ASP A 123 -4.78 -3.16 1.98
C ASP A 123 -3.56 -2.24 1.92
N PHE A 124 -3.28 -1.66 0.74
CA PHE A 124 -2.28 -0.60 0.60
C PHE A 124 -2.81 0.72 1.17
N ALA A 125 -3.12 0.69 2.44
CA ALA A 125 -3.60 1.76 3.29
C ALA A 125 -3.07 1.56 4.72
N PRO A 126 -2.97 2.63 5.50
CA PRO A 126 -3.33 4.01 5.27
C PRO A 126 -2.24 4.85 4.58
N VAL A 127 -2.64 6.01 4.01
CA VAL A 127 -1.73 7.03 3.51
C VAL A 127 -1.29 7.94 4.66
N LEU A 128 0.02 8.01 4.90
CA LEU A 128 0.65 8.81 5.96
C LEU A 128 1.29 10.10 5.43
N ASP A 129 1.20 10.35 4.13
CA ASP A 129 1.73 11.55 3.52
C ASP A 129 1.09 12.81 4.11
N VAL A 130 1.91 13.85 4.30
CA VAL A 130 1.48 15.15 4.85
C VAL A 130 1.51 16.20 3.74
N PRO A 131 0.36 16.60 3.17
CA PRO A 131 0.33 17.59 2.10
C PRO A 131 0.92 18.92 2.53
N ALA A 132 1.90 19.43 1.78
CA ALA A 132 2.47 20.75 1.97
C ALA A 132 1.74 21.80 1.09
N ALA A 133 1.83 23.06 1.46
CA ALA A 133 1.28 24.16 0.65
C ALA A 133 1.96 24.19 -0.72
N GLY A 134 1.16 24.22 -1.80
CA GLY A 134 1.66 24.26 -3.18
C GLY A 134 2.10 22.92 -3.76
N SER A 135 1.96 21.81 -3.03
CA SER A 135 2.21 20.46 -3.56
C SER A 135 1.14 20.01 -4.57
N ASP A 136 1.49 18.98 -5.34
CA ASP A 136 0.54 18.35 -6.27
C ASP A 136 -0.65 17.73 -5.53
N LYS A 137 -1.81 17.69 -6.19
CA LYS A 137 -3.04 17.14 -5.62
C LYS A 137 -3.09 15.60 -5.65
N ILE A 138 -2.01 14.92 -6.07
CA ILE A 138 -1.98 13.46 -6.14
C ILE A 138 -2.19 12.82 -4.75
N VAL A 139 -1.66 13.45 -3.70
CA VAL A 139 -1.97 13.09 -2.31
C VAL A 139 -3.33 13.66 -1.92
N GLY A 140 -3.50 14.97 -1.89
CA GLY A 140 -4.77 15.66 -1.69
C GLY A 140 -5.59 15.07 -0.53
N ASP A 141 -6.83 14.71 -0.82
CA ASP A 141 -7.81 14.14 0.11
C ASP A 141 -7.52 12.68 0.54
N ARG A 142 -6.49 12.03 -0.04
CA ARG A 142 -5.99 10.73 0.41
C ARG A 142 -5.25 10.83 1.75
N ALA A 143 -4.66 11.99 2.06
CA ALA A 143 -4.04 12.25 3.36
C ALA A 143 -5.10 12.47 4.44
N PHE A 144 -4.85 11.95 5.64
CA PHE A 144 -5.71 12.21 6.79
C PHE A 144 -5.69 13.69 7.22
N SER A 145 -4.52 14.33 7.17
CA SER A 145 -4.34 15.72 7.61
C SER A 145 -3.06 16.32 7.02
N SER A 146 -3.04 17.66 6.92
CA SER A 146 -1.81 18.42 6.70
C SER A 146 -1.02 18.70 7.99
N ILE A 147 -1.53 18.25 9.14
CA ILE A 147 -0.85 18.33 10.45
C ILE A 147 -0.26 16.95 10.73
N PRO A 148 1.10 16.81 10.81
CA PRO A 148 1.77 15.52 10.92
C PRO A 148 1.27 14.65 12.08
N GLU A 149 1.08 15.26 13.27
CA GLU A 149 0.61 14.55 14.47
C GLU A 149 -0.83 14.01 14.27
N SER A 150 -1.70 14.81 13.66
CA SER A 150 -3.08 14.39 13.35
C SER A 150 -3.10 13.28 12.30
N ALA A 151 -2.26 13.39 11.27
CA ALA A 151 -2.12 12.34 10.25
C ALA A 151 -1.66 11.03 10.89
N SER A 152 -0.65 11.10 11.77
CA SER A 152 -0.10 9.94 12.47
C SER A 152 -1.14 9.18 13.31
N ILE A 153 -1.87 9.88 14.17
CA ILE A 153 -2.83 9.21 15.09
C ILE A 153 -4.06 8.67 14.36
N LEU A 154 -4.51 9.35 13.29
CA LEU A 154 -5.61 8.86 12.46
C LEU A 154 -5.20 7.62 11.65
N ALA A 155 -3.98 7.64 11.08
CA ALA A 155 -3.42 6.48 10.40
C ALA A 155 -3.25 5.28 11.35
N ARG A 156 -2.80 5.51 12.58
CA ARG A 156 -2.73 4.48 13.64
C ARG A 156 -4.11 3.87 13.90
N ALA A 157 -5.15 4.69 14.01
CA ALA A 157 -6.51 4.22 14.22
C ALA A 157 -7.02 3.37 13.03
N ALA A 158 -6.70 3.79 11.79
CA ALA A 158 -7.01 3.04 10.58
C ALA A 158 -6.30 1.67 10.56
N LEU A 159 -4.97 1.63 10.84
CA LEU A 159 -4.22 0.38 10.97
C LEU A 159 -4.83 -0.56 12.00
N GLN A 160 -5.20 -0.05 13.18
CA GLN A 160 -5.86 -0.86 14.20
C GLN A 160 -7.16 -1.48 13.68
N GLY A 161 -7.97 -0.71 12.94
CA GLY A 161 -9.19 -1.24 12.32
C GLY A 161 -8.91 -2.39 11.34
N LEU A 162 -7.91 -2.24 10.46
CA LEU A 162 -7.48 -3.31 9.54
C LEU A 162 -7.02 -4.56 10.31
N HIS A 163 -6.15 -4.38 11.31
CA HIS A 163 -5.59 -5.49 12.10
C HIS A 163 -6.65 -6.26 12.89
N GLU A 164 -7.61 -5.55 13.51
CA GLU A 164 -8.74 -6.20 14.19
C GLU A 164 -9.63 -7.01 13.23
N GLY A 165 -9.63 -6.61 11.95
CA GLY A 165 -10.28 -7.37 10.88
C GLY A 165 -9.42 -8.49 10.27
N GLY A 166 -8.18 -8.68 10.74
CA GLY A 166 -7.26 -9.69 10.19
C GLY A 166 -6.72 -9.34 8.79
N VAL A 167 -6.66 -8.05 8.46
CA VAL A 167 -6.11 -7.52 7.20
C VAL A 167 -4.81 -6.80 7.48
N ALA A 168 -3.76 -7.09 6.70
CA ALA A 168 -2.48 -6.40 6.80
C ALA A 168 -2.60 -5.00 6.19
N GLY A 169 -2.15 -3.97 6.90
CA GLY A 169 -2.03 -2.61 6.37
C GLY A 169 -0.64 -2.34 5.79
N CYS A 170 -0.57 -1.45 4.80
CA CYS A 170 0.69 -0.98 4.24
C CYS A 170 0.73 0.54 4.26
N ILE A 171 1.55 1.11 5.14
CA ILE A 171 1.70 2.57 5.25
C ILE A 171 2.48 3.14 4.07
N LYS A 172 2.06 4.31 3.55
CA LYS A 172 2.64 4.87 2.32
C LYS A 172 2.57 6.39 2.25
N HIS A 173 3.45 7.01 1.49
CA HIS A 173 4.57 6.50 0.68
C HIS A 173 5.88 6.99 1.29
N MET A 174 6.64 6.10 1.90
CA MET A 174 7.88 6.43 2.59
C MET A 174 8.94 7.03 1.65
N PRO A 175 9.65 8.05 2.11
CA PRO A 175 9.65 8.72 3.43
C PRO A 175 8.67 9.90 3.54
N GLY A 176 7.72 10.10 2.59
CA GLY A 176 6.67 11.10 2.60
C GLY A 176 6.45 11.78 1.25
N HIS A 177 5.32 11.54 0.59
CA HIS A 177 4.99 12.05 -0.77
C HIS A 177 4.37 13.47 -0.76
N GLY A 178 4.05 14.02 0.43
CA GLY A 178 3.21 15.20 0.57
C GLY A 178 3.78 16.53 0.05
N ARG A 179 5.09 16.60 -0.27
CA ARG A 179 5.75 17.79 -0.86
C ARG A 179 5.98 17.69 -2.36
N ALA A 180 5.68 16.57 -2.97
CA ALA A 180 5.90 16.43 -4.41
C ALA A 180 5.12 17.47 -5.19
N THR A 181 5.80 18.13 -6.14
CA THR A 181 5.21 19.16 -7.01
C THR A 181 4.72 18.60 -8.35
N ALA A 182 4.86 17.29 -8.54
CA ALA A 182 4.40 16.57 -9.73
C ALA A 182 3.86 15.19 -9.34
N ASP A 183 2.95 14.68 -10.16
CA ASP A 183 2.44 13.32 -10.07
C ASP A 183 3.51 12.31 -10.52
N SER A 184 3.91 11.39 -9.66
CA SER A 184 4.88 10.33 -9.95
C SER A 184 4.41 9.33 -11.02
N HIS A 185 3.12 9.28 -11.33
CA HIS A 185 2.62 8.53 -12.48
C HIS A 185 2.97 9.21 -13.83
N LEU A 186 3.29 10.49 -13.84
CA LEU A 186 3.50 11.29 -15.05
C LEU A 186 4.94 11.79 -15.23
N ALA A 187 5.66 12.03 -14.15
CA ALA A 187 7.02 12.57 -14.13
C ALA A 187 7.81 12.04 -12.94
N LEU A 188 9.12 12.30 -12.87
CA LEU A 188 9.94 12.05 -11.68
C LEU A 188 9.89 13.29 -10.77
N PRO A 189 9.15 13.24 -9.64
CA PRO A 189 9.09 14.37 -8.74
C PRO A 189 10.43 14.57 -8.03
N ARG A 190 10.78 15.83 -7.76
CA ARG A 190 11.93 16.22 -6.95
C ARG A 190 11.45 17.08 -5.78
N VAL A 191 11.94 16.77 -4.59
CA VAL A 191 11.66 17.53 -3.37
C VAL A 191 12.92 18.23 -2.93
N CYS A 192 12.92 19.57 -3.05
CA CYS A 192 14.05 20.45 -2.71
C CYS A 192 13.91 21.04 -1.29
N ALA A 193 13.18 20.38 -0.40
CA ALA A 193 12.99 20.79 0.97
C ALA A 193 14.26 20.52 1.82
N SER A 194 14.46 21.36 2.83
CA SER A 194 15.53 21.19 3.82
C SER A 194 15.26 19.97 4.73
N GLU A 195 16.31 19.47 5.37
CA GLU A 195 16.20 18.41 6.38
C GLU A 195 15.21 18.73 7.51
N ALA A 196 15.13 20.00 7.91
CA ALA A 196 14.22 20.46 8.94
C ALA A 196 12.76 20.37 8.50
N GLU A 197 12.47 20.70 7.23
CA GLU A 197 11.13 20.57 6.66
C GLU A 197 10.73 19.10 6.46
N LEU A 198 11.67 18.27 6.00
CA LEU A 198 11.46 16.82 5.82
C LEU A 198 11.24 16.10 7.16
N ALA A 199 11.68 16.67 8.29
CA ALA A 199 11.40 16.11 9.61
C ALA A 199 9.89 16.00 9.90
N ALA A 200 9.08 16.95 9.41
CA ALA A 200 7.63 16.89 9.54
C ALA A 200 7.01 15.79 8.68
N ASP A 201 7.59 15.54 7.50
CA ASP A 201 7.07 14.54 6.55
C ASP A 201 7.34 13.11 7.05
N VAL A 202 8.48 12.87 7.71
CA VAL A 202 8.83 11.55 8.26
C VAL A 202 8.15 11.25 9.60
N LEU A 203 7.66 12.26 10.33
CA LEU A 203 7.07 12.09 11.65
C LEU A 203 5.95 11.05 11.70
N PRO A 204 4.93 11.07 10.81
CA PRO A 204 3.86 10.08 10.84
C PRO A 204 4.38 8.66 10.65
N PHE A 205 5.39 8.47 9.80
CA PHE A 205 5.99 7.16 9.57
C PHE A 205 6.80 6.69 10.79
N ALA A 206 7.59 7.57 11.42
CA ALA A 206 8.35 7.23 12.61
C ALA A 206 7.45 6.83 13.79
N GLN A 207 6.31 7.52 13.96
CA GLN A 207 5.33 7.17 14.98
C GLN A 207 4.53 5.89 14.67
N ASN A 208 4.60 5.39 13.44
CA ASN A 208 3.95 4.15 12.99
C ASN A 208 4.98 3.14 12.43
N ALA A 209 6.24 3.22 12.88
CA ALA A 209 7.33 2.38 12.37
C ALA A 209 7.18 0.89 12.72
N ASP A 210 6.28 0.54 13.60
CA ASP A 210 5.90 -0.83 13.98
C ASP A 210 4.86 -1.47 13.02
N ALA A 211 4.42 -0.77 11.97
CA ALA A 211 3.60 -1.35 10.91
C ALA A 211 4.33 -2.52 10.21
N GLU A 212 3.58 -3.54 9.79
CA GLU A 212 4.14 -4.74 9.18
C GLU A 212 4.67 -4.52 7.77
N ALA A 213 4.03 -3.61 7.02
CA ALA A 213 4.41 -3.27 5.65
C ALA A 213 4.41 -1.76 5.41
N ALA A 214 5.31 -1.31 4.55
CA ALA A 214 5.35 0.06 4.04
C ALA A 214 5.73 0.09 2.56
N MET A 215 5.24 1.10 1.85
CA MET A 215 5.54 1.33 0.43
C MET A 215 6.45 2.54 0.27
N THR A 216 7.46 2.44 -0.62
CA THR A 216 8.37 3.55 -0.94
C THR A 216 7.75 4.54 -1.93
N ALA A 217 8.23 5.79 -1.91
CA ALA A 217 7.87 6.81 -2.90
C ALA A 217 8.87 6.85 -4.08
N HIS A 218 8.35 7.04 -5.30
CA HIS A 218 9.21 7.31 -6.49
C HIS A 218 9.55 8.80 -6.59
N ILE A 219 10.28 9.32 -5.60
CA ILE A 219 10.63 10.73 -5.44
C ILE A 219 12.10 10.88 -5.16
N VAL A 220 12.74 11.87 -5.79
CA VAL A 220 14.09 12.30 -5.46
C VAL A 220 14.03 13.34 -4.35
N TYR A 221 14.68 13.07 -3.21
CA TYR A 221 14.84 14.02 -2.10
C TYR A 221 16.25 14.61 -2.15
N GLU A 222 16.37 15.83 -2.63
CA GLU A 222 17.70 16.45 -2.90
C GLU A 222 18.57 16.56 -1.64
N ALA A 223 17.96 16.70 -0.47
CA ALA A 223 18.68 16.76 0.81
C ALA A 223 19.32 15.42 1.22
N TRP A 224 18.86 14.28 0.66
CA TRP A 224 19.33 12.96 1.06
C TRP A 224 20.06 12.23 -0.08
N ASP A 225 19.45 12.13 -1.26
CA ASP A 225 20.05 11.57 -2.46
C ASP A 225 19.53 12.34 -3.69
N PRO A 226 20.34 13.26 -4.24
CA PRO A 226 19.94 14.07 -5.39
C PRO A 226 19.89 13.28 -6.71
N ASP A 227 20.47 12.09 -6.74
CA ASP A 227 20.64 11.32 -7.98
C ASP A 227 19.59 10.23 -8.19
N ARG A 228 18.97 9.73 -7.11
CA ARG A 228 18.10 8.56 -7.16
C ARG A 228 16.78 8.80 -6.43
N PRO A 229 15.65 8.28 -6.97
CA PRO A 229 14.38 8.24 -6.21
C PRO A 229 14.52 7.32 -4.99
N ALA A 230 13.77 7.61 -3.93
CA ALA A 230 13.85 6.89 -2.66
C ALA A 230 13.76 5.35 -2.83
N THR A 231 12.90 4.87 -3.73
CA THR A 231 12.76 3.44 -4.05
C THR A 231 14.08 2.79 -4.50
N CYS A 232 14.94 3.55 -5.18
CA CYS A 232 16.20 3.04 -5.76
C CYS A 232 17.44 3.63 -5.08
N SER A 233 17.30 4.30 -3.94
CA SER A 233 18.39 4.90 -3.18
C SER A 233 18.76 4.05 -1.96
N PRO A 234 19.90 3.34 -1.96
CA PRO A 234 20.37 2.65 -0.77
C PRO A 234 20.52 3.59 0.43
N MET A 235 20.96 4.84 0.20
CA MET A 235 21.11 5.85 1.25
C MET A 235 19.78 6.20 1.90
N VAL A 236 18.73 6.49 1.10
CA VAL A 236 17.40 6.82 1.64
C VAL A 236 16.79 5.62 2.37
N ILE A 237 16.93 4.41 1.80
CA ILE A 237 16.37 3.21 2.45
C ILE A 237 17.11 2.92 3.75
N GLU A 238 18.45 2.89 3.75
CA GLU A 238 19.22 2.49 4.93
C GLU A 238 19.21 3.57 6.01
N GLN A 239 19.53 4.83 5.65
CA GLN A 239 19.73 5.89 6.64
C GLN A 239 18.42 6.56 7.06
N ILE A 240 17.48 6.76 6.13
CA ILE A 240 16.23 7.45 6.44
C ILE A 240 15.13 6.45 6.83
N ILE A 241 14.82 5.46 5.98
CA ILE A 241 13.69 4.55 6.25
C ILE A 241 14.05 3.59 7.39
N ARG A 242 15.16 2.87 7.29
CA ARG A 242 15.59 1.90 8.33
C ARG A 242 16.20 2.54 9.56
N GLY A 243 16.96 3.64 9.36
CA GLY A 243 17.65 4.36 10.44
C GLY A 243 16.76 5.39 11.14
N ARG A 244 16.46 6.52 10.49
CA ARG A 244 15.77 7.68 11.12
C ARG A 244 14.30 7.41 11.44
N ILE A 245 13.55 6.83 10.51
CA ILE A 245 12.15 6.40 10.73
C ILE A 245 12.12 5.18 11.65
N GLY A 246 13.12 4.30 11.57
CA GLY A 246 13.22 3.09 12.37
C GLY A 246 12.35 1.94 11.86
N PHE A 247 11.83 2.02 10.63
CA PHE A 247 10.95 1.00 10.07
C PHE A 247 11.69 -0.31 9.81
N GLN A 248 11.24 -1.41 10.41
CA GLN A 248 11.86 -2.73 10.27
C GLN A 248 10.94 -3.77 9.58
N GLY A 249 9.72 -3.38 9.24
CA GLY A 249 8.76 -4.24 8.53
C GLY A 249 9.11 -4.47 7.05
N LEU A 250 8.20 -5.11 6.32
CA LEU A 250 8.32 -5.39 4.89
C LEU A 250 8.26 -4.09 4.09
N LEU A 251 9.32 -3.77 3.35
CA LEU A 251 9.39 -2.60 2.49
C LEU A 251 9.09 -3.01 1.04
N VAL A 252 7.96 -2.56 0.51
CA VAL A 252 7.59 -2.78 -0.89
C VAL A 252 7.87 -1.53 -1.72
N SER A 253 8.23 -1.70 -2.99
CA SER A 253 8.29 -0.55 -3.91
C SER A 253 6.88 -0.03 -4.21
N ASP A 254 6.73 1.21 -4.68
CA ASP A 254 5.57 1.57 -5.49
C ASP A 254 5.66 0.88 -6.87
N ASP A 255 4.64 1.04 -7.72
CA ASP A 255 4.56 0.36 -9.01
C ASP A 255 5.73 0.70 -9.96
N LEU A 256 6.48 -0.34 -10.37
CA LEU A 256 7.61 -0.19 -11.28
C LEU A 256 7.24 0.34 -12.67
N ASP A 257 5.96 0.27 -13.08
CA ASP A 257 5.48 0.81 -14.34
C ASP A 257 5.33 2.34 -14.35
N MET A 258 5.34 2.97 -13.19
CA MET A 258 5.20 4.42 -13.08
C MET A 258 6.30 5.16 -13.84
N LYS A 259 5.91 6.23 -14.55
CA LYS A 259 6.83 7.00 -15.40
C LYS A 259 7.99 7.61 -14.62
N ALA A 260 7.83 7.88 -13.32
CA ALA A 260 8.90 8.36 -12.47
C ALA A 260 10.16 7.48 -12.57
N LEU A 261 10.02 6.15 -12.44
CA LEU A 261 11.16 5.25 -12.59
C LEU A 261 11.64 5.12 -14.04
N GLN A 262 10.75 5.28 -15.02
CA GLN A 262 11.12 5.29 -16.42
C GLN A 262 12.06 6.45 -16.76
N TYR A 263 11.87 7.61 -16.12
CA TYR A 263 12.74 8.78 -16.27
C TYR A 263 14.01 8.71 -15.41
N ALA A 264 13.93 8.00 -14.26
CA ALA A 264 15.05 7.90 -13.34
C ALA A 264 16.11 6.87 -13.74
N LEU A 265 15.71 5.80 -14.43
CA LEU A 265 16.55 4.64 -14.70
C LEU A 265 16.60 4.34 -16.20
N ASN A 266 17.82 4.07 -16.69
CA ASN A 266 17.98 3.48 -18.01
C ASN A 266 17.65 1.98 -17.96
N GLY A 267 16.81 1.51 -18.88
CA GLY A 267 16.46 0.09 -18.98
C GLY A 267 14.98 -0.23 -18.79
N GLY A 268 14.64 -1.50 -18.90
CA GLY A 268 13.29 -2.02 -18.79
C GLY A 268 12.89 -2.37 -17.35
N LEU A 269 11.81 -3.13 -17.23
CA LEU A 269 11.24 -3.53 -15.93
C LEU A 269 12.18 -4.42 -15.11
N ALA A 270 12.97 -5.28 -15.75
CA ALA A 270 13.98 -6.10 -15.09
C ALA A 270 15.01 -5.23 -14.32
N GLN A 271 15.55 -4.20 -14.99
CA GLN A 271 16.54 -3.30 -14.37
C GLN A 271 15.94 -2.46 -13.26
N ARG A 272 14.67 -2.04 -13.38
CA ARG A 272 13.98 -1.32 -12.31
C ARG A 272 13.74 -2.21 -11.09
N ALA A 273 13.34 -3.47 -11.30
CA ALA A 273 13.19 -4.45 -10.22
C ALA A 273 14.53 -4.70 -9.51
N GLU A 274 15.59 -4.95 -10.26
CA GLU A 274 16.93 -5.16 -9.72
C GLU A 274 17.41 -3.95 -8.91
N ALA A 275 17.20 -2.72 -9.44
CA ALA A 275 17.61 -1.49 -8.77
C ALA A 275 16.88 -1.28 -7.44
N ALA A 276 15.56 -1.47 -7.40
CA ALA A 276 14.77 -1.31 -6.19
C ALA A 276 15.13 -2.38 -5.13
N LEU A 277 15.26 -3.65 -5.53
CA LEU A 277 15.67 -4.74 -4.63
C LEU A 277 17.10 -4.57 -4.10
N SER A 278 18.03 -4.11 -4.96
CA SER A 278 19.42 -3.84 -4.59
C SER A 278 19.55 -2.62 -3.68
N ALA A 279 18.63 -1.66 -3.77
CA ALA A 279 18.56 -0.52 -2.89
C ALA A 279 18.06 -0.87 -1.47
N GLY A 280 17.36 -2.01 -1.31
CA GLY A 280 16.89 -2.48 0.00
C GLY A 280 15.37 -2.66 0.13
N CYS A 281 14.61 -2.53 -0.97
CA CYS A 281 13.23 -3.02 -1.01
C CYS A 281 13.22 -4.54 -0.83
N ASP A 282 12.26 -5.04 -0.08
CA ASP A 282 12.08 -6.49 0.15
C ASP A 282 11.30 -7.14 -0.99
N VAL A 283 10.30 -6.42 -1.54
CA VAL A 283 9.40 -6.85 -2.61
C VAL A 283 9.15 -5.69 -3.58
N VAL A 284 9.02 -5.97 -4.86
CA VAL A 284 8.64 -4.97 -5.87
C VAL A 284 7.21 -5.20 -6.36
N LEU A 285 6.54 -4.11 -6.77
CA LEU A 285 5.21 -4.16 -7.36
C LEU A 285 5.27 -3.92 -8.86
N GLN A 286 4.56 -4.76 -9.62
CA GLN A 286 4.37 -4.57 -11.06
C GLN A 286 2.86 -4.68 -11.35
N CYS A 287 2.23 -3.59 -11.79
CA CYS A 287 0.79 -3.40 -11.74
C CYS A 287 0.09 -3.32 -13.10
N SER A 288 0.80 -3.50 -14.24
CA SER A 288 0.22 -3.37 -15.59
C SER A 288 -0.88 -4.40 -15.88
N GLY A 289 -0.81 -5.60 -15.28
CA GLY A 289 -1.66 -6.73 -15.63
C GLY A 289 -1.29 -7.39 -16.95
N VAL A 290 -0.18 -7.00 -17.58
CA VAL A 290 0.30 -7.50 -18.87
C VAL A 290 1.34 -8.59 -18.65
N LEU A 291 1.08 -9.79 -19.16
CA LEU A 291 1.96 -10.96 -18.95
C LEU A 291 3.41 -10.69 -19.37
N LYS A 292 3.63 -10.07 -20.54
CA LYS A 292 4.98 -9.74 -21.01
C LYS A 292 5.76 -8.85 -20.04
N ASP A 293 5.10 -7.90 -19.40
CA ASP A 293 5.72 -7.00 -18.42
C ASP A 293 6.03 -7.74 -17.12
N MET A 294 5.16 -8.67 -16.71
CA MET A 294 5.40 -9.56 -15.57
C MET A 294 6.61 -10.47 -15.82
N GLU A 295 6.70 -11.07 -17.00
CA GLU A 295 7.83 -11.91 -17.42
C GLU A 295 9.16 -11.13 -17.43
N GLU A 296 9.13 -9.88 -17.91
CA GLU A 296 10.29 -9.02 -17.89
C GLU A 296 10.69 -8.64 -16.45
N THR A 297 9.73 -8.24 -15.62
CA THR A 297 9.98 -7.89 -14.20
C THR A 297 10.57 -9.07 -13.44
N ALA A 298 10.04 -10.27 -13.65
CA ALA A 298 10.50 -11.49 -12.97
C ALA A 298 12.00 -11.77 -13.18
N LYS A 299 12.55 -11.39 -14.34
CA LYS A 299 13.99 -11.56 -14.65
C LYS A 299 14.90 -10.71 -13.76
N GLY A 300 14.41 -9.58 -13.23
CA GLY A 300 15.13 -8.70 -12.31
C GLY A 300 14.88 -9.03 -10.83
N CYS A 301 13.99 -9.97 -10.55
CA CYS A 301 13.65 -10.36 -9.18
C CYS A 301 14.50 -11.54 -8.70
N ARG A 302 14.62 -11.65 -7.38
CA ARG A 302 15.27 -12.78 -6.68
C ARG A 302 14.27 -13.45 -5.75
N VAL A 303 14.56 -14.65 -5.30
CA VAL A 303 13.75 -15.30 -4.27
C VAL A 303 13.83 -14.54 -2.95
N LEU A 304 12.74 -14.55 -2.19
CA LEU A 304 12.74 -13.99 -0.84
C LEU A 304 13.62 -14.84 0.06
N GLU A 305 14.58 -14.20 0.72
CA GLU A 305 15.51 -14.85 1.63
C GLU A 305 15.88 -13.96 2.80
N SER A 306 16.57 -14.50 3.81
CA SER A 306 17.09 -13.75 4.95
C SER A 306 16.02 -12.87 5.63
N PHE A 307 16.33 -11.60 5.86
CA PHE A 307 15.41 -10.66 6.51
C PHE A 307 14.13 -10.38 5.71
N SER A 308 14.21 -10.37 4.38
CA SER A 308 13.01 -10.16 3.53
C SER A 308 12.00 -11.29 3.70
N LEU A 309 12.45 -12.54 3.83
CA LEU A 309 11.59 -13.68 4.10
C LEU A 309 10.94 -13.58 5.50
N VAL A 310 11.69 -13.16 6.52
CA VAL A 310 11.16 -12.97 7.88
C VAL A 310 10.10 -11.87 7.91
N ARG A 311 10.34 -10.73 7.24
CA ARG A 311 9.39 -9.62 7.15
C ARG A 311 8.13 -10.01 6.37
N ALA A 312 8.27 -10.72 5.26
CA ALA A 312 7.14 -11.26 4.50
C ALA A 312 6.30 -12.22 5.35
N GLY A 313 6.96 -13.10 6.12
CA GLY A 313 6.30 -14.02 7.06
C GLY A 313 5.54 -13.31 8.19
N ALA A 314 5.98 -12.14 8.64
CA ALA A 314 5.25 -11.34 9.63
C ALA A 314 3.94 -10.81 9.06
N VAL A 315 3.96 -10.27 7.82
CA VAL A 315 2.76 -9.84 7.09
C VAL A 315 1.79 -11.01 6.87
N GLU A 316 2.30 -12.15 6.40
CA GLU A 316 1.50 -13.35 6.19
C GLU A 316 0.86 -13.85 7.49
N SER A 317 1.59 -13.79 8.60
CA SER A 317 1.10 -14.21 9.92
C SER A 317 -0.04 -13.32 10.40
N LEU A 318 0.04 -12.00 10.19
CA LEU A 318 -1.03 -11.06 10.51
C LEU A 318 -2.26 -11.32 9.63
N ALA A 319 -2.07 -11.40 8.34
CA ALA A 319 -3.13 -11.62 7.36
C ALA A 319 -3.90 -12.95 7.55
N LYS A 320 -3.28 -13.93 8.21
CA LYS A 320 -3.89 -15.22 8.55
C LYS A 320 -4.58 -15.26 9.91
N ARG A 321 -4.51 -14.17 10.70
CA ARG A 321 -5.22 -14.11 11.96
C ARG A 321 -6.72 -14.15 11.73
N ALA A 322 -7.43 -14.84 12.62
CA ALA A 322 -8.88 -14.74 12.67
C ALA A 322 -9.26 -13.30 13.04
N PRO A 323 -10.24 -12.69 12.34
CA PRO A 323 -10.76 -11.39 12.74
C PRO A 323 -11.26 -11.42 14.20
N GLU A 324 -11.07 -10.31 14.90
CA GLU A 324 -11.70 -10.15 16.21
C GLU A 324 -13.22 -10.16 16.08
N PRO A 325 -13.95 -10.67 17.10
CA PRO A 325 -15.41 -10.65 17.08
C PRO A 325 -15.95 -9.24 16.82
N PHE A 326 -16.80 -9.09 15.82
CA PHE A 326 -17.33 -7.80 15.39
C PHE A 326 -18.74 -7.95 14.84
N ASP A 327 -19.66 -7.15 15.34
CA ASP A 327 -21.00 -7.03 14.78
C ASP A 327 -21.00 -5.97 13.67
N ALA A 328 -20.92 -6.41 12.44
CA ALA A 328 -20.85 -5.53 11.26
C ALA A 328 -22.12 -4.67 11.12
N GLU A 329 -23.31 -5.18 11.48
CA GLU A 329 -24.57 -4.42 11.39
C GLU A 329 -24.56 -3.22 12.34
N SER A 330 -24.24 -3.46 13.62
CA SER A 330 -24.04 -2.41 14.63
C SER A 330 -22.91 -1.45 14.24
N GLY A 331 -21.81 -1.98 13.68
CA GLY A 331 -20.70 -1.19 13.15
C GLY A 331 -21.14 -0.23 12.06
N TRP A 332 -21.86 -0.71 11.05
CA TRP A 332 -22.43 0.12 9.99
C TRP A 332 -23.41 1.18 10.50
N LYS A 333 -24.29 0.81 11.44
CA LYS A 333 -25.21 1.76 12.06
C LYS A 333 -24.43 2.87 12.75
N ARG A 334 -23.44 2.53 13.57
CA ARG A 334 -22.61 3.49 14.30
C ARG A 334 -21.80 4.37 13.37
N PHE A 335 -21.22 3.81 12.31
CA PHE A 335 -20.46 4.57 11.32
C PHE A 335 -21.33 5.61 10.60
N ARG A 336 -22.55 5.22 10.19
CA ARG A 336 -23.50 6.16 9.59
C ARG A 336 -23.94 7.28 10.54
N GLU A 337 -24.18 6.98 11.81
CA GLU A 337 -24.47 7.98 12.84
C GLU A 337 -23.30 8.99 12.96
N LEU A 338 -22.06 8.51 13.01
CA LEU A 338 -20.87 9.36 13.06
C LEU A 338 -20.73 10.22 11.79
N LEU A 339 -21.01 9.69 10.62
CA LEU A 339 -20.97 10.46 9.37
C LEU A 339 -22.15 11.45 9.25
N GLY A 340 -23.19 11.35 10.08
CA GLY A 340 -24.40 12.19 9.97
C GLY A 340 -25.16 11.97 8.67
N THR A 341 -25.04 10.79 8.07
CA THR A 341 -25.84 10.32 6.95
C THR A 341 -27.00 9.53 7.52
N VAL A 342 -28.11 10.20 7.69
CA VAL A 342 -29.43 9.59 7.92
C VAL A 342 -30.02 9.25 6.54
#